data_eca45f1f028f7834fe3bdb71829821a9
#
_entry.id   eca45f1f028f7834fe3bdb71829821a9
#
_cell.length_a   1.000
_cell.length_b   1.000
_cell.length_c   1.000
_cell.angle_alpha   90.00
_cell.angle_beta   90.00
_cell.angle_gamma   90.00
#
_symmetry.space_group_name_H-M   'P 1'
#
loop_
_entity.id
_entity.type
_entity.pdbx_description
1 polymer ?
#
loop_
_entity_poly.entity_id
_entity_poly.type
_entity_poly.pdbx_seq_one_letter_code
_entity_poly.pdbx_strand_id
1 'polypeptide(L)'
;DNIHRLNMGVFPVGASIIPNPYNKIPGFTCHGAGGGAVHFVPGFPVMAWPMMEWVLDTHYPHLFQHDAWIEQSIVIYGSMEATITPLMEALERDFDGIKIFSLPSVDHPVHGRHIELGVKGAPEKVAPAYAAMLAGLQPFGFKLGPEMVRK
;
A
#
# COMPACT_ATOMS: atom_id res chain seq x y z
N ASP A 1 -13.84 -5.98 41.41
CA ASP A 1 -13.89 -5.83 39.94
C ASP A 1 -14.53 -4.48 39.61
N ASN A 2 -13.80 -3.68 38.82
CA ASN A 2 -14.21 -2.33 38.44
C ASN A 2 -15.28 -2.43 37.33
N ILE A 3 -16.43 -1.81 37.52
CA ILE A 3 -17.54 -1.79 36.55
C ILE A 3 -17.09 -1.29 35.16
N HIS A 4 -16.14 -0.37 35.11
CA HIS A 4 -15.56 0.11 33.86
C HIS A 4 -14.82 -0.99 33.08
N ARG A 5 -14.17 -1.92 33.79
CA ARG A 5 -13.51 -3.09 33.18
C ARG A 5 -14.52 -4.09 32.64
N LEU A 6 -15.63 -4.29 33.35
CA LEU A 6 -16.73 -5.16 32.90
C LEU A 6 -17.38 -4.61 31.63
N ASN A 7 -17.55 -3.30 31.55
CA ASN A 7 -18.13 -2.63 30.37
C ASN A 7 -17.27 -2.77 29.11
N MET A 8 -15.95 -3.03 29.25
CA MET A 8 -15.09 -3.32 28.10
C MET A 8 -15.40 -4.67 27.43
N GLY A 9 -16.15 -5.53 28.07
CA GLY A 9 -16.65 -6.79 27.51
C GLY A 9 -18.07 -6.72 26.94
N VAL A 10 -18.68 -5.52 26.89
CA VAL A 10 -20.02 -5.32 26.34
C VAL A 10 -19.90 -4.86 24.90
N PHE A 11 -20.51 -5.60 23.97
CA PHE A 11 -20.48 -5.34 22.54
C PHE A 11 -21.90 -5.12 22.00
N PRO A 12 -22.04 -4.42 20.87
CA PRO A 12 -23.32 -4.30 20.18
C PRO A 12 -23.93 -5.66 19.83
N VAL A 13 -25.22 -5.76 19.85
CA VAL A 13 -25.93 -6.97 19.45
C VAL A 13 -25.59 -7.30 18.00
N GLY A 14 -25.24 -8.56 17.72
CA GLY A 14 -24.85 -9.04 16.40
C GLY A 14 -23.39 -8.75 16.03
N ALA A 15 -22.61 -8.15 16.93
CA ALA A 15 -21.19 -7.95 16.69
C ALA A 15 -20.42 -9.26 16.74
N SER A 16 -19.38 -9.37 15.91
CA SER A 16 -18.42 -10.46 15.90
C SER A 16 -17.15 -10.04 16.63
N ILE A 17 -16.51 -10.96 17.34
CA ILE A 17 -15.27 -10.69 18.09
C ILE A 17 -14.06 -10.74 17.16
N ILE A 18 -13.16 -9.75 17.30
CA ILE A 18 -11.82 -9.76 16.73
C ILE A 18 -10.86 -10.15 17.84
N PRO A 19 -10.17 -11.31 17.75
CA PRO A 19 -9.26 -11.77 18.81
C PRO A 19 -8.04 -10.85 18.92
N ASN A 20 -7.61 -10.62 20.15
CA ASN A 20 -6.42 -9.84 20.45
C ASN A 20 -5.31 -10.80 20.92
N PRO A 21 -4.27 -11.05 20.12
CA PRO A 21 -3.20 -11.98 20.50
C PRO A 21 -2.29 -11.43 21.60
N TYR A 22 -2.34 -10.13 21.84
CA TYR A 22 -1.50 -9.46 22.83
C TYR A 22 -2.08 -9.58 24.27
N ASN A 23 -3.39 -9.42 24.39
CA ASN A 23 -4.09 -9.49 25.68
C ASN A 23 -5.55 -9.92 25.49
N LYS A 24 -6.34 -9.86 26.58
CA LYS A 24 -7.74 -10.29 26.61
C LYS A 24 -8.75 -9.18 26.24
N ILE A 25 -8.29 -8.03 25.73
CA ILE A 25 -9.18 -6.94 25.30
C ILE A 25 -9.47 -7.12 23.83
N PRO A 26 -10.62 -7.69 23.43
CA PRO A 26 -10.89 -7.96 22.03
C PRO A 26 -11.30 -6.70 21.27
N GLY A 27 -11.19 -6.75 19.96
CA GLY A 27 -11.91 -5.88 19.07
C GLY A 27 -13.27 -6.48 18.67
N PHE A 28 -14.01 -5.78 17.86
CA PHE A 28 -15.28 -6.28 17.35
C PHE A 28 -15.62 -5.70 15.98
N THR A 29 -16.46 -6.44 15.26
CA THR A 29 -16.96 -6.07 13.94
C THR A 29 -18.46 -5.87 14.02
N CYS A 30 -18.95 -4.74 13.52
CA CYS A 30 -20.37 -4.50 13.29
C CYS A 30 -20.68 -4.61 11.80
N HIS A 31 -21.66 -5.42 11.43
CA HIS A 31 -22.11 -5.62 10.06
C HIS A 31 -23.24 -4.64 9.74
N GLY A 32 -23.14 -3.97 8.61
CA GLY A 32 -24.16 -3.09 8.08
C GLY A 32 -25.20 -3.81 7.21
N ALA A 33 -26.36 -3.19 7.02
CA ALA A 33 -27.47 -3.75 6.24
C ALA A 33 -27.15 -3.96 4.75
N GLY A 34 -26.16 -3.21 4.21
CA GLY A 34 -25.75 -3.27 2.79
C GLY A 34 -24.56 -4.19 2.51
N GLY A 35 -24.19 -5.08 3.43
CA GLY A 35 -23.04 -5.96 3.29
C GLY A 35 -21.69 -5.32 3.70
N GLY A 36 -21.69 -4.04 4.08
CA GLY A 36 -20.52 -3.39 4.63
C GLY A 36 -20.27 -3.78 6.09
N ALA A 37 -19.06 -3.54 6.57
CA ALA A 37 -18.70 -3.78 7.97
C ALA A 37 -17.79 -2.67 8.51
N VAL A 38 -17.85 -2.47 9.81
CA VAL A 38 -16.95 -1.58 10.55
C VAL A 38 -16.22 -2.40 11.60
N HIS A 39 -14.90 -2.27 11.62
CA HIS A 39 -14.03 -3.03 12.50
C HIS A 39 -13.42 -2.10 13.55
N PHE A 40 -13.54 -2.47 14.80
CA PHE A 40 -13.02 -1.71 15.93
C PHE A 40 -11.89 -2.49 16.60
N VAL A 41 -10.73 -1.87 16.72
CA VAL A 41 -9.55 -2.43 17.38
C VAL A 41 -9.00 -1.44 18.40
N PRO A 42 -8.28 -1.91 19.45
CA PRO A 42 -7.59 -1.01 20.37
C PRO A 42 -6.59 -0.11 19.65
N GLY A 43 -6.45 1.14 20.10
CA GLY A 43 -5.62 2.15 19.46
C GLY A 43 -4.10 1.98 19.63
N PHE A 44 -3.65 0.91 20.29
CA PHE A 44 -2.21 0.63 20.45
C PHE A 44 -1.69 -0.16 19.26
N PRO A 45 -0.67 0.32 18.53
CA PRO A 45 -0.18 -0.34 17.31
C PRO A 45 0.21 -1.81 17.51
N VAL A 46 0.81 -2.15 18.64
CA VAL A 46 1.21 -3.54 18.98
C VAL A 46 0.01 -4.50 19.02
N MET A 47 -1.17 -3.99 19.33
CA MET A 47 -2.42 -4.77 19.32
C MET A 47 -3.15 -4.63 17.97
N ALA A 48 -3.26 -3.41 17.47
CA ALA A 48 -4.05 -3.09 16.28
C ALA A 48 -3.52 -3.79 15.01
N TRP A 49 -2.21 -3.82 14.81
CA TRP A 49 -1.60 -4.44 13.64
C TRP A 49 -1.99 -5.91 13.45
N PRO A 50 -1.70 -6.82 14.40
CA PRO A 50 -2.07 -8.22 14.24
C PRO A 50 -3.59 -8.45 14.21
N MET A 51 -4.37 -7.59 14.85
CA MET A 51 -5.83 -7.68 14.80
C MET A 51 -6.37 -7.26 13.43
N MET A 52 -5.80 -6.22 12.81
CA MET A 52 -6.14 -5.82 11.44
C MET A 52 -5.76 -6.90 10.43
N GLU A 53 -4.58 -7.50 10.56
CA GLU A 53 -4.17 -8.63 9.72
C GLU A 53 -5.16 -9.80 9.83
N TRP A 54 -5.55 -10.13 11.06
CA TRP A 54 -6.55 -11.18 11.30
C TRP A 54 -7.90 -10.87 10.62
N VAL A 55 -8.36 -9.61 10.69
CA VAL A 55 -9.60 -9.18 10.01
C VAL A 55 -9.47 -9.35 8.50
N LEU A 56 -8.38 -8.91 7.90
CA LEU A 56 -8.14 -9.04 6.47
C LEU A 56 -8.10 -10.50 6.04
N ASP A 57 -7.37 -11.34 6.75
CA ASP A 57 -7.23 -12.77 6.43
C ASP A 57 -8.55 -13.54 6.62
N THR A 58 -9.36 -13.15 7.59
CA THR A 58 -10.59 -13.87 7.96
C THR A 58 -11.78 -13.44 7.13
N HIS A 59 -11.96 -12.12 6.93
CA HIS A 59 -13.17 -11.57 6.30
C HIS A 59 -12.97 -11.16 4.84
N TYR A 60 -11.74 -10.90 4.40
CA TYR A 60 -11.42 -10.35 3.09
C TYR A 60 -10.41 -11.16 2.26
N PRO A 61 -10.28 -12.50 2.43
CA PRO A 61 -9.32 -13.27 1.64
C PRO A 61 -9.62 -13.22 0.15
N HIS A 62 -10.89 -13.02 -0.23
CA HIS A 62 -11.35 -12.89 -1.61
C HIS A 62 -10.93 -11.58 -2.29
N LEU A 63 -10.49 -10.58 -1.52
CA LEU A 63 -9.98 -9.31 -2.04
C LEU A 63 -8.47 -9.34 -2.27
N PHE A 64 -7.77 -10.35 -1.77
CA PHE A 64 -6.35 -10.51 -2.07
C PHE A 64 -6.18 -10.83 -3.54
N GLN A 65 -5.48 -9.97 -4.22
CA GLN A 65 -5.11 -10.22 -5.61
C GLN A 65 -3.95 -11.22 -5.60
N HIS A 66 -4.26 -12.46 -5.97
CA HIS A 66 -3.26 -13.53 -6.13
C HIS A 66 -2.52 -13.44 -7.47
N ASP A 67 -2.92 -12.52 -8.34
CA ASP A 67 -2.21 -12.26 -9.58
C ASP A 67 -0.82 -11.70 -9.26
N ALA A 68 0.17 -12.31 -9.88
CA ALA A 68 1.56 -11.92 -9.72
C ALA A 68 1.76 -10.48 -10.19
N TRP A 69 1.69 -9.54 -9.28
CA TRP A 69 2.08 -8.15 -9.53
C TRP A 69 3.56 -7.99 -9.29
N ILE A 70 4.19 -7.24 -10.17
CA ILE A 70 5.57 -6.82 -10.00
C ILE A 70 5.66 -5.30 -9.99
N GLU A 71 6.70 -4.80 -9.35
CA GLU A 71 7.12 -3.41 -9.39
C GLU A 71 8.49 -3.35 -10.03
N GLN A 72 8.66 -2.51 -11.03
CA GLN A 72 9.96 -2.24 -11.65
C GLN A 72 10.21 -0.74 -11.60
N SER A 73 11.33 -0.33 -11.03
CA SER A 73 11.62 1.06 -10.73
C SER A 73 13.07 1.42 -10.95
N ILE A 74 13.32 2.72 -11.02
CA ILE A 74 14.66 3.31 -11.12
C ILE A 74 14.77 4.52 -10.21
N VAL A 75 15.94 4.70 -9.62
CA VAL A 75 16.25 5.93 -8.88
C VAL A 75 16.68 7.01 -9.86
N ILE A 76 16.10 8.20 -9.72
CA ILE A 76 16.48 9.39 -10.49
C ILE A 76 16.93 10.50 -9.55
N TYR A 77 17.99 11.19 -9.93
CA TYR A 77 18.58 12.29 -9.18
C TYR A 77 18.33 13.63 -9.85
N GLY A 78 18.21 14.68 -9.05
CA GLY A 78 18.09 16.04 -9.57
C GLY A 78 16.72 16.40 -10.14
N SER A 79 15.71 15.56 -9.97
CA SER A 79 14.33 15.82 -10.37
C SER A 79 13.48 16.29 -9.20
N MET A 80 12.45 17.05 -9.54
CA MET A 80 11.30 17.33 -8.67
C MET A 80 10.10 16.55 -9.20
N GLU A 81 9.23 16.09 -8.30
CA GLU A 81 8.05 15.29 -8.67
C GLU A 81 7.18 16.01 -9.70
N ALA A 82 6.97 17.32 -9.53
CA ALA A 82 6.20 18.12 -10.48
C ALA A 82 6.75 18.09 -11.93
N THR A 83 8.05 17.90 -12.09
CA THR A 83 8.69 17.82 -13.41
C THR A 83 8.36 16.53 -14.15
N ILE A 84 8.20 15.42 -13.44
CA ILE A 84 7.94 14.10 -14.01
C ILE A 84 6.44 13.75 -14.05
N THR A 85 5.60 14.51 -13.38
CA THR A 85 4.14 14.28 -13.34
C THR A 85 3.52 14.14 -14.75
N PRO A 86 3.81 15.00 -15.73
CA PRO A 86 3.25 14.85 -17.07
C PRO A 86 3.65 13.52 -17.75
N LEU A 87 4.87 13.04 -17.51
CA LEU A 87 5.31 11.73 -18.01
C LEU A 87 4.55 10.60 -17.34
N MET A 88 4.33 10.68 -16.02
CA MET A 88 3.58 9.68 -15.26
C MET A 88 2.13 9.57 -15.76
N GLU A 89 1.48 10.71 -15.95
CA GLU A 89 0.10 10.78 -16.48
C GLU A 89 0.01 10.22 -17.91
N ALA A 90 0.97 10.54 -18.77
CA ALA A 90 1.03 10.02 -20.13
C ALA A 90 1.18 8.49 -20.16
N LEU A 91 2.03 7.94 -19.29
CA LEU A 91 2.23 6.49 -19.20
C LEU A 91 0.98 5.76 -18.68
N GLU A 92 0.30 6.30 -17.67
CA GLU A 92 -0.95 5.71 -17.17
C GLU A 92 -2.09 5.78 -18.20
N ARG A 93 -2.12 6.81 -19.02
CA ARG A 93 -3.08 6.95 -20.12
C ARG A 93 -2.80 5.96 -21.26
N ASP A 94 -1.52 5.78 -21.61
CA ASP A 94 -1.11 5.02 -22.81
C ASP A 94 -0.99 3.51 -22.54
N PHE A 95 -0.81 3.12 -21.28
CA PHE A 95 -0.68 1.72 -20.84
C PHE A 95 -1.80 1.36 -19.89
N ASP A 96 -2.72 0.52 -20.32
CA ASP A 96 -3.82 0.06 -19.49
C ASP A 96 -3.39 -1.03 -18.49
N GLY A 97 -3.95 -0.97 -17.27
CA GLY A 97 -3.74 -1.97 -16.25
C GLY A 97 -2.40 -1.88 -15.51
N ILE A 98 -1.71 -0.74 -15.62
CA ILE A 98 -0.51 -0.43 -14.81
C ILE A 98 -0.77 0.77 -13.90
N LYS A 99 0.08 0.91 -12.91
CA LYS A 99 0.18 2.10 -12.07
C LYS A 99 1.60 2.62 -12.09
N ILE A 100 1.73 3.94 -12.21
CA ILE A 100 3.00 4.63 -12.05
C ILE A 100 3.09 5.16 -10.62
N PHE A 101 4.23 5.03 -10.00
CA PHE A 101 4.47 5.57 -8.67
C PHE A 101 5.76 6.37 -8.61
N SER A 102 5.78 7.39 -7.76
CA SER A 102 6.98 8.14 -7.40
C SER A 102 7.13 8.17 -5.88
N LEU A 103 8.34 7.90 -5.41
CA LEU A 103 8.69 7.91 -3.99
C LEU A 103 9.85 8.88 -3.78
N PRO A 104 9.58 10.16 -3.49
CA PRO A 104 10.64 11.11 -3.19
C PRO A 104 11.28 10.82 -1.83
N SER A 105 12.60 10.94 -1.77
CA SER A 105 13.39 10.83 -0.56
C SER A 105 14.38 11.97 -0.47
N VAL A 106 14.50 12.59 0.69
CA VAL A 106 15.39 13.75 0.91
C VAL A 106 16.63 13.41 1.73
N ASP A 107 16.56 12.41 2.59
CA ASP A 107 17.59 12.10 3.59
C ASP A 107 18.13 10.66 3.49
N HIS A 108 18.15 10.08 2.29
CA HIS A 108 18.65 8.72 2.13
C HIS A 108 20.18 8.69 2.33
N PRO A 109 20.73 7.81 3.22
CA PRO A 109 22.14 7.82 3.59
C PRO A 109 23.10 7.49 2.42
N VAL A 110 22.63 6.75 1.43
CA VAL A 110 23.44 6.33 0.26
C VAL A 110 23.17 7.20 -0.96
N HIS A 111 21.89 7.49 -1.23
CA HIS A 111 21.47 8.15 -2.46
C HIS A 111 21.17 9.65 -2.28
N GLY A 112 21.17 10.16 -1.04
CA GLY A 112 20.78 11.54 -0.78
C GLY A 112 19.37 11.85 -1.33
N ARG A 113 19.18 13.07 -1.82
CA ARG A 113 17.91 13.48 -2.42
C ARG A 113 17.70 12.82 -3.77
N HIS A 114 16.63 12.04 -3.90
CA HIS A 114 16.28 11.32 -5.12
C HIS A 114 14.78 11.04 -5.19
N ILE A 115 14.35 10.54 -6.34
CA ILE A 115 13.01 9.97 -6.54
C ILE A 115 13.17 8.54 -7.05
N GLU A 116 12.50 7.59 -6.43
CA GLU A 116 12.28 6.27 -7.03
C GLU A 116 11.03 6.36 -7.89
N LEU A 117 11.19 6.20 -9.20
CA LEU A 117 10.11 6.20 -10.17
C LEU A 117 9.88 4.79 -10.69
N GLY A 118 8.66 4.31 -10.67
CA GLY A 118 8.39 2.94 -11.02
C GLY A 118 7.03 2.67 -11.63
N VAL A 119 6.92 1.47 -12.16
CA VAL A 119 5.71 0.90 -12.76
C VAL A 119 5.32 -0.34 -12.01
N LYS A 120 4.04 -0.49 -11.72
CA LYS A 120 3.45 -1.58 -10.97
C LYS A 120 2.29 -2.20 -11.76
N GLY A 121 2.22 -3.51 -11.81
CA GLY A 121 1.16 -4.24 -12.49
C GLY A 121 1.52 -5.69 -12.80
N ALA A 122 0.75 -6.31 -13.69
CA ALA A 122 1.07 -7.64 -14.20
C ALA A 122 2.41 -7.64 -14.97
N PRO A 123 3.22 -8.70 -14.85
CA PRO A 123 4.57 -8.73 -15.45
C PRO A 123 4.61 -8.38 -16.94
N GLU A 124 3.69 -8.91 -17.72
CA GLU A 124 3.59 -8.67 -19.16
C GLU A 124 3.22 -7.23 -19.52
N LYS A 125 2.57 -6.50 -18.61
CA LYS A 125 2.20 -5.09 -18.80
C LYS A 125 3.27 -4.14 -18.28
N VAL A 126 3.97 -4.51 -17.23
CA VAL A 126 5.02 -3.69 -16.61
C VAL A 126 6.21 -3.51 -17.54
N ALA A 127 6.68 -4.57 -18.20
CA ALA A 127 7.88 -4.50 -19.03
C ALA A 127 7.79 -3.45 -20.16
N PRO A 128 6.74 -3.40 -20.99
CA PRO A 128 6.63 -2.36 -22.03
C PRO A 128 6.44 -0.96 -21.44
N ALA A 129 5.68 -0.81 -20.37
CA ALA A 129 5.46 0.47 -19.72
C ALA A 129 6.76 1.01 -19.08
N TYR A 130 7.53 0.16 -18.46
CA TYR A 130 8.82 0.52 -17.87
C TYR A 130 9.83 0.96 -18.96
N ALA A 131 9.90 0.24 -20.07
CA ALA A 131 10.73 0.64 -21.22
C ALA A 131 10.32 2.01 -21.76
N ALA A 132 9.02 2.29 -21.89
CA ALA A 132 8.51 3.59 -22.30
C ALA A 132 8.83 4.70 -21.27
N MET A 133 8.79 4.37 -19.96
CA MET A 133 9.17 5.29 -18.91
C MET A 133 10.64 5.69 -19.01
N LEU A 134 11.55 4.73 -19.21
CA LEU A 134 12.98 5.02 -19.40
C LEU A 134 13.21 5.89 -20.65
N ALA A 135 12.53 5.59 -21.75
CA ALA A 135 12.61 6.41 -22.96
C ALA A 135 12.10 7.84 -22.72
N GLY A 136 11.00 8.00 -21.99
CA GLY A 136 10.44 9.29 -21.62
C GLY A 136 11.30 10.11 -20.63
N LEU A 137 12.18 9.46 -19.89
CA LEU A 137 13.14 10.13 -18.99
C LEU A 137 14.34 10.70 -19.73
N GLN A 138 14.71 10.15 -20.88
CA GLN A 138 15.93 10.56 -21.61
C GLN A 138 15.98 12.07 -21.95
N PRO A 139 14.90 12.70 -22.45
CA PRO A 139 14.93 14.15 -22.75
C PRO A 139 15.22 15.05 -21.56
N PHE A 140 14.95 14.58 -20.33
CA PHE A 140 15.20 15.36 -19.11
C PHE A 140 16.68 15.39 -18.71
N GLY A 141 17.48 14.42 -19.15
CA GLY A 141 18.90 14.35 -18.82
C GLY A 141 19.21 14.12 -17.33
N PHE A 142 18.29 13.54 -16.57
CA PHE A 142 18.52 13.20 -15.16
C PHE A 142 19.61 12.16 -15.01
N LYS A 143 20.40 12.28 -13.94
CA LYS A 143 21.31 11.19 -13.55
C LYS A 143 20.46 10.02 -13.07
N LEU A 144 20.66 8.85 -13.66
CA LEU A 144 19.98 7.61 -13.31
C LEU A 144 20.81 6.84 -12.29
N GLY A 145 20.12 6.26 -11.33
CA GLY A 145 20.67 5.39 -10.30
C GLY A 145 20.28 3.92 -10.52
N PRO A 146 20.26 3.13 -9.43
CA PRO A 146 19.97 1.70 -9.52
C PRO A 146 18.54 1.44 -9.97
N GLU A 147 18.37 0.33 -10.69
CA GLU A 147 17.08 -0.25 -11.02
C GLU A 147 16.71 -1.33 -10.01
N MET A 148 15.42 -1.47 -9.72
CA MET A 148 14.89 -2.44 -8.76
C MET A 148 13.70 -3.18 -9.35
N VAL A 149 13.58 -4.47 -9.00
CA VAL A 149 12.41 -5.30 -9.30
C VAL A 149 11.94 -5.91 -7.99
N ARG A 150 10.68 -5.68 -7.65
CA ARG A 150 10.03 -6.27 -6.48
C ARG A 150 8.86 -7.14 -6.95
N LYS A 151 8.78 -8.34 -6.39
CA LYS A 151 7.70 -9.30 -6.63
C LYS A 151 6.76 -9.36 -5.44
#